data_015c92aa1f6282ef05b6a842baccbe61
#
_entry.id   015c92aa1f6282ef05b6a842baccbe61
#
_cell.length_a   1.000
_cell.length_b   1.000
_cell.length_c   1.000
_cell.angle_alpha   90.00
_cell.angle_beta   90.00
_cell.angle_gamma   90.00
#
_symmetry.space_group_name_H-M   'P 1'
#
loop_
_entity.id
_entity.type
_entity.pdbx_description
1 polymer ?
#
loop_
_entity_poly.entity_id
_entity_poly.type
_entity_poly.pdbx_seq_one_letter_code
_entity_poly.pdbx_strand_id
1 'polypeptide(L)'
;MRLDHPEIFWVSSYKYRYYKDSPNLIFIPEYLFDKKKICEHQKAMTARVEKLIRPAQKLSEWEKEKYVHDFICENIRYDKLKKSYSHEIIGPLGQGVGVCEGIAKAVKVLLDALGVWCVIAICGNNPEKGIKYRHTWNIVKIGGTYYHLDATFDNTLGKDRETSEIRYDYFNLDDSQIFRDHEPLIAPAPHCGDHEHFYYKEKKLSFTKKEDVYKRSLQAAKKGRILIFHWRGGYLTKEVLKELLELIRKAGDEKDKTAMVSINWPQAVIRVQYTDCLLYTSPSPRDCS
;
A
#
# COMPACT_ATOMS: atom_id res chain seq x y z
N MET A 1 -5.80 6.30 21.53
CA MET A 1 -7.27 6.28 21.33
C MET A 1 -7.67 6.40 19.86
N ARG A 2 -7.41 7.52 19.14
CA ARG A 2 -7.87 7.68 17.73
C ARG A 2 -7.24 6.68 16.74
N LEU A 3 -6.03 6.24 16.97
CA LEU A 3 -5.36 5.21 16.15
C LEU A 3 -5.73 3.79 16.58
N ASP A 4 -6.02 3.57 17.87
CA ASP A 4 -6.40 2.26 18.38
C ASP A 4 -7.88 1.94 18.13
N HIS A 5 -8.72 3.00 18.10
CA HIS A 5 -10.16 2.96 17.92
C HIS A 5 -10.61 3.86 16.77
N PRO A 6 -10.23 3.55 15.53
CA PRO A 6 -10.57 4.37 14.36
C PRO A 6 -12.06 4.37 14.02
N GLU A 7 -12.84 3.43 14.59
CA GLU A 7 -14.29 3.41 14.54
C GLU A 7 -14.91 4.61 15.27
N ILE A 8 -14.16 5.27 16.19
CA ILE A 8 -14.57 6.50 16.88
C ILE A 8 -14.12 7.72 16.07
N PHE A 9 -14.59 7.84 14.84
CA PHE A 9 -14.17 8.89 13.88
C PHE A 9 -14.80 10.27 14.11
N TRP A 10 -15.72 10.41 15.05
CA TRP A 10 -16.46 11.65 15.32
C TRP A 10 -15.84 12.55 16.40
N VAL A 11 -14.74 12.13 17.02
CA VAL A 11 -13.99 12.95 18.00
C VAL A 11 -12.90 13.71 17.29
N SER A 12 -13.03 15.05 17.22
CA SER A 12 -12.06 15.95 16.57
C SER A 12 -10.83 16.22 17.42
N SER A 13 -11.10 16.55 18.69
CA SER A 13 -10.09 16.92 19.68
C SER A 13 -10.57 16.64 21.08
N TYR A 14 -9.75 16.96 22.05
CA TYR A 14 -10.16 16.88 23.45
C TYR A 14 -9.44 17.97 24.26
N LYS A 15 -10.09 18.37 25.36
CA LYS A 15 -9.55 19.17 26.44
C LYS A 15 -9.56 18.37 27.72
N TYR A 16 -8.73 18.73 28.66
CA TYR A 16 -8.78 18.16 29.99
C TYR A 16 -8.67 19.28 31.03
N ARG A 17 -9.30 19.07 32.19
CA ARG A 17 -9.19 19.91 33.37
C ARG A 17 -8.66 19.07 34.52
N TYR A 18 -7.72 19.62 35.24
CA TYR A 18 -7.24 19.04 36.49
C TYR A 18 -7.23 20.13 37.57
N TYR A 19 -7.39 19.72 38.79
CA TYR A 19 -7.31 20.57 39.95
C TYR A 19 -6.13 20.09 40.80
N LYS A 20 -5.32 21.02 41.31
CA LYS A 20 -4.05 20.71 41.98
C LYS A 20 -4.18 19.72 43.16
N ASP A 21 -5.31 19.77 43.87
CA ASP A 21 -5.58 18.96 45.06
C ASP A 21 -6.59 17.82 44.80
N SER A 22 -6.85 17.47 43.55
CA SER A 22 -7.78 16.42 43.19
C SER A 22 -7.08 15.28 42.41
N PRO A 23 -7.31 14.02 42.76
CA PRO A 23 -6.83 12.90 41.97
C PRO A 23 -7.59 12.70 40.64
N ASN A 24 -8.65 13.50 40.42
CA ASN A 24 -9.53 13.35 39.27
C ASN A 24 -9.12 14.26 38.13
N LEU A 25 -9.10 13.71 36.93
CA LEU A 25 -8.93 14.43 35.68
C LEU A 25 -10.25 14.39 34.92
N ILE A 26 -10.74 15.56 34.51
CA ILE A 26 -11.97 15.66 33.71
C ILE A 26 -11.58 15.70 32.23
N PHE A 27 -11.94 14.66 31.48
CA PHE A 27 -11.74 14.57 30.04
C PHE A 27 -12.96 15.15 29.31
N ILE A 28 -12.72 16.09 28.39
CA ILE A 28 -13.78 16.81 27.66
C ILE A 28 -13.53 16.60 26.17
N PRO A 29 -14.21 15.61 25.52
CA PRO A 29 -14.09 15.40 24.08
C PRO A 29 -14.81 16.50 23.31
N GLU A 30 -14.25 16.89 22.17
CA GLU A 30 -14.87 17.77 21.18
C GLU A 30 -15.32 16.92 19.98
N TYR A 31 -16.57 17.09 19.56
CA TYR A 31 -17.18 16.27 18.53
C TYR A 31 -17.25 17.01 17.19
N LEU A 32 -17.02 16.28 16.08
CA LEU A 32 -17.17 16.78 14.70
C LEU A 32 -18.63 17.04 14.31
N PHE A 33 -19.55 16.31 14.93
CA PHE A 33 -20.97 16.31 14.58
C PHE A 33 -21.84 16.32 15.84
N ASP A 34 -23.08 16.74 15.71
CA ASP A 34 -24.09 16.55 16.74
C ASP A 34 -24.42 15.07 16.97
N LYS A 35 -25.06 14.74 18.09
CA LYS A 35 -25.40 13.38 18.51
C LYS A 35 -26.20 12.60 17.45
N LYS A 36 -27.16 13.27 16.76
CA LYS A 36 -28.01 12.64 15.75
C LYS A 36 -27.17 12.21 14.53
N LYS A 37 -26.34 13.12 14.01
CA LYS A 37 -25.42 12.82 12.92
C LYS A 37 -24.39 11.76 13.27
N ILE A 38 -23.86 11.75 14.49
CA ILE A 38 -22.96 10.69 14.96
C ILE A 38 -23.66 9.34 14.85
N CYS A 39 -24.89 9.19 15.36
CA CYS A 39 -25.63 7.93 15.28
C CYS A 39 -25.91 7.51 13.81
N GLU A 40 -26.25 8.45 12.94
CA GLU A 40 -26.49 8.18 11.51
C GLU A 40 -25.21 7.69 10.83
N HIS A 41 -24.09 8.38 11.04
CA HIS A 41 -22.79 8.00 10.46
C HIS A 41 -22.27 6.67 11.02
N GLN A 42 -22.44 6.39 12.31
CA GLN A 42 -22.07 5.10 12.90
C GLN A 42 -22.84 3.96 12.24
N LYS A 43 -24.19 4.07 12.15
CA LYS A 43 -25.00 3.05 11.49
C LYS A 43 -24.58 2.83 10.04
N ALA A 44 -24.34 3.91 9.30
CA ALA A 44 -23.89 3.83 7.90
C ALA A 44 -22.52 3.16 7.78
N MET A 45 -21.55 3.50 8.64
CA MET A 45 -20.21 2.89 8.62
C MET A 45 -20.26 1.42 9.04
N THR A 46 -21.01 1.06 10.09
CA THR A 46 -21.18 -0.34 10.49
C THR A 46 -21.74 -1.18 9.33
N ALA A 47 -22.84 -0.73 8.73
CA ALA A 47 -23.44 -1.44 7.58
C ALA A 47 -22.48 -1.52 6.37
N ARG A 48 -21.67 -0.47 6.15
CA ARG A 48 -20.65 -0.46 5.08
C ARG A 48 -19.56 -1.47 5.35
N VAL A 49 -19.00 -1.51 6.55
CA VAL A 49 -17.99 -2.48 6.96
C VAL A 49 -18.52 -3.91 6.83
N GLU A 50 -19.69 -4.21 7.40
CA GLU A 50 -20.32 -5.53 7.29
C GLU A 50 -20.51 -5.99 5.83
N LYS A 51 -20.94 -5.07 4.96
CA LYS A 51 -21.07 -5.37 3.52
C LYS A 51 -19.72 -5.69 2.88
N LEU A 52 -18.68 -4.92 3.21
CA LEU A 52 -17.35 -5.06 2.63
C LEU A 52 -16.65 -6.35 3.06
N ILE A 53 -16.76 -6.73 4.35
CA ILE A 53 -16.06 -7.92 4.86
C ILE A 53 -16.76 -9.24 4.52
N ARG A 54 -18.03 -9.21 4.14
CA ARG A 54 -18.84 -10.43 3.90
C ARG A 54 -18.18 -11.44 2.96
N PRO A 55 -17.59 -11.04 1.81
CA PRO A 55 -16.95 -11.98 0.90
C PRO A 55 -15.68 -12.63 1.48
N ALA A 56 -15.02 -11.95 2.43
CA ALA A 56 -13.73 -12.36 2.96
C ALA A 56 -13.80 -13.16 4.28
N GLN A 57 -14.99 -13.30 4.90
CA GLN A 57 -15.14 -13.89 6.24
C GLN A 57 -14.53 -15.29 6.37
N LYS A 58 -14.59 -16.12 5.33
CA LYS A 58 -14.13 -17.52 5.33
C LYS A 58 -12.71 -17.70 4.77
N LEU A 59 -12.03 -16.63 4.38
CA LEU A 59 -10.68 -16.67 3.85
C LEU A 59 -9.66 -16.89 4.97
N SER A 60 -8.44 -17.33 4.62
CA SER A 60 -7.29 -17.34 5.53
C SER A 60 -6.87 -15.93 5.93
N GLU A 61 -6.05 -15.78 6.98
CA GLU A 61 -5.58 -14.46 7.45
C GLU A 61 -4.88 -13.68 6.33
N TRP A 62 -3.97 -14.34 5.58
CA TRP A 62 -3.27 -13.73 4.46
C TRP A 62 -4.20 -13.31 3.32
N GLU A 63 -5.20 -14.13 2.99
CA GLU A 63 -6.18 -13.81 1.95
C GLU A 63 -7.13 -12.68 2.39
N LYS A 64 -7.50 -12.62 3.68
CA LYS A 64 -8.26 -11.51 4.27
C LYS A 64 -7.50 -10.20 4.17
N GLU A 65 -6.22 -10.22 4.54
CA GLU A 65 -5.33 -9.08 4.42
C GLU A 65 -5.22 -8.62 2.96
N LYS A 66 -4.95 -9.55 2.04
CA LYS A 66 -4.88 -9.24 0.61
C LYS A 66 -6.19 -8.66 0.10
N TYR A 67 -7.33 -9.21 0.50
CA TYR A 67 -8.64 -8.69 0.11
C TYR A 67 -8.84 -7.23 0.54
N VAL A 68 -8.47 -6.91 1.77
CA VAL A 68 -8.56 -5.52 2.29
C VAL A 68 -7.59 -4.60 1.56
N HIS A 69 -6.35 -5.03 1.35
CA HIS A 69 -5.35 -4.28 0.59
C HIS A 69 -5.83 -3.98 -0.84
N ASP A 70 -6.32 -5.00 -1.55
CA ASP A 70 -6.83 -4.86 -2.91
C ASP A 70 -8.00 -3.87 -2.96
N PHE A 71 -8.94 -3.99 -2.02
CA PHE A 71 -10.04 -3.05 -1.91
C PHE A 71 -9.55 -1.60 -1.77
N ILE A 72 -8.55 -1.34 -0.94
CA ILE A 72 -7.96 -0.01 -0.78
C ILE A 72 -7.32 0.45 -2.09
N CYS A 73 -6.51 -0.39 -2.72
CA CYS A 73 -5.81 -0.04 -3.96
C CYS A 73 -6.76 0.23 -5.13
N GLU A 74 -7.86 -0.49 -5.23
CA GLU A 74 -8.82 -0.34 -6.33
C GLU A 74 -9.80 0.81 -6.12
N ASN A 75 -10.27 1.01 -4.89
CA ASN A 75 -11.44 1.84 -4.64
C ASN A 75 -11.13 3.20 -3.98
N ILE A 76 -9.93 3.38 -3.41
CA ILE A 76 -9.58 4.59 -2.70
C ILE A 76 -8.61 5.44 -3.50
N ARG A 77 -8.90 6.73 -3.64
CA ARG A 77 -7.97 7.72 -4.21
C ARG A 77 -7.26 8.45 -3.09
N TYR A 78 -5.97 8.70 -3.27
CA TYR A 78 -5.22 9.56 -2.34
C TYR A 78 -5.72 11.00 -2.42
N ASP A 79 -6.09 11.58 -1.28
CA ASP A 79 -6.61 12.95 -1.22
C ASP A 79 -5.47 13.98 -1.15
N LYS A 80 -5.11 14.54 -2.30
CA LYS A 80 -4.09 15.59 -2.40
C LYS A 80 -4.53 16.89 -1.71
N LEU A 81 -5.83 17.12 -1.51
CA LEU A 81 -6.38 18.30 -0.83
C LEU A 81 -6.37 18.14 0.69
N LYS A 82 -6.13 16.94 1.21
CA LYS A 82 -6.03 16.63 2.65
C LYS A 82 -7.23 17.15 3.46
N LYS A 83 -8.43 16.92 2.96
CA LYS A 83 -9.68 17.31 3.64
C LYS A 83 -9.78 16.62 5.00
N SER A 84 -10.41 17.26 5.99
CA SER A 84 -10.49 16.74 7.36
C SER A 84 -11.08 15.33 7.45
N TYR A 85 -12.12 15.03 6.67
CA TYR A 85 -12.73 13.70 6.64
C TYR A 85 -11.82 12.61 6.01
N SER A 86 -10.83 13.00 5.21
CA SER A 86 -9.87 12.07 4.58
C SER A 86 -8.86 11.48 5.58
N HIS A 87 -8.79 12.04 6.79
CA HIS A 87 -8.01 11.52 7.91
C HIS A 87 -8.77 10.50 8.77
N GLU A 88 -10.07 10.33 8.52
CA GLU A 88 -10.93 9.41 9.26
C GLU A 88 -11.54 8.36 8.32
N ILE A 89 -12.06 7.25 8.89
CA ILE A 89 -12.60 6.14 8.09
C ILE A 89 -13.73 6.55 7.15
N ILE A 90 -14.43 7.63 7.46
CA ILE A 90 -15.51 8.18 6.63
C ILE A 90 -15.01 8.64 5.25
N GLY A 91 -13.75 9.08 5.17
CA GLY A 91 -13.11 9.40 3.89
C GLY A 91 -12.96 8.18 2.99
N PRO A 92 -12.10 7.21 3.31
CA PRO A 92 -11.89 6.04 2.48
C PRO A 92 -13.13 5.15 2.36
N LEU A 93 -13.83 4.81 3.45
CA LEU A 93 -14.96 3.89 3.38
C LEU A 93 -16.27 4.52 2.91
N GLY A 94 -16.46 5.83 3.10
CA GLY A 94 -17.67 6.56 2.72
C GLY A 94 -17.53 7.32 1.40
N GLN A 95 -16.40 8.03 1.18
CA GLN A 95 -16.20 8.93 0.05
C GLN A 95 -15.20 8.40 -1.01
N GLY A 96 -14.56 7.26 -0.77
CA GLY A 96 -13.55 6.69 -1.65
C GLY A 96 -12.27 7.54 -1.78
N VAL A 97 -11.97 8.36 -0.77
CA VAL A 97 -10.76 9.21 -0.73
C VAL A 97 -10.15 9.18 0.67
N GLY A 98 -8.83 9.15 0.76
CA GLY A 98 -8.12 9.16 2.05
C GLY A 98 -6.69 9.64 1.92
N VAL A 99 -6.16 10.16 3.02
CA VAL A 99 -4.71 10.31 3.22
C VAL A 99 -4.18 9.08 3.94
N CYS A 100 -2.86 8.96 4.11
CA CYS A 100 -2.24 7.79 4.75
C CYS A 100 -2.91 7.41 6.10
N GLU A 101 -3.22 8.39 6.96
CA GLU A 101 -3.89 8.15 8.23
C GLU A 101 -5.29 7.54 8.07
N GLY A 102 -6.10 8.10 7.18
CA GLY A 102 -7.46 7.58 6.93
C GLY A 102 -7.44 6.20 6.27
N ILE A 103 -6.48 5.96 5.36
CA ILE A 103 -6.28 4.65 4.72
C ILE A 103 -5.86 3.61 5.76
N ALA A 104 -4.86 3.91 6.61
CA ALA A 104 -4.41 3.00 7.65
C ALA A 104 -5.53 2.68 8.66
N LYS A 105 -6.35 3.69 9.02
CA LYS A 105 -7.55 3.50 9.85
C LYS A 105 -8.59 2.59 9.19
N ALA A 106 -8.83 2.75 7.89
CA ALA A 106 -9.76 1.92 7.14
C ALA A 106 -9.28 0.47 7.05
N VAL A 107 -7.99 0.25 6.76
CA VAL A 107 -7.36 -1.09 6.79
C VAL A 107 -7.58 -1.75 8.16
N LYS A 108 -7.25 -1.03 9.26
CA LYS A 108 -7.43 -1.56 10.61
C LYS A 108 -8.88 -1.96 10.90
N VAL A 109 -9.85 -1.09 10.62
CA VAL A 109 -11.27 -1.39 10.89
C VAL A 109 -11.74 -2.63 10.12
N LEU A 110 -11.33 -2.78 8.85
CA LEU A 110 -11.71 -3.92 8.04
C LEU A 110 -11.03 -5.21 8.50
N LEU A 111 -9.74 -5.16 8.86
CA LEU A 111 -8.99 -6.32 9.34
C LEU A 111 -9.48 -6.76 10.73
N ASP A 112 -9.70 -5.82 11.66
CA ASP A 112 -10.26 -6.12 12.99
C ASP A 112 -11.65 -6.80 12.86
N ALA A 113 -12.50 -6.30 11.96
CA ALA A 113 -13.82 -6.89 11.70
C ALA A 113 -13.74 -8.28 11.03
N LEU A 114 -12.63 -8.61 10.37
CA LEU A 114 -12.32 -9.94 9.82
C LEU A 114 -11.60 -10.85 10.83
N GLY A 115 -11.29 -10.36 12.04
CA GLY A 115 -10.56 -11.10 13.07
C GLY A 115 -9.06 -11.22 12.81
N VAL A 116 -8.47 -10.33 11.98
CA VAL A 116 -7.03 -10.24 11.75
C VAL A 116 -6.47 -9.10 12.60
N TRP A 117 -5.51 -9.42 13.46
CA TRP A 117 -4.91 -8.42 14.35
C TRP A 117 -4.15 -7.36 13.54
N CYS A 118 -4.42 -6.09 13.85
CA CYS A 118 -3.87 -4.96 13.14
C CYS A 118 -3.68 -3.75 14.06
N VAL A 119 -2.54 -3.09 13.97
CA VAL A 119 -2.29 -1.78 14.58
C VAL A 119 -1.82 -0.77 13.55
N ILE A 120 -1.92 0.52 13.91
CA ILE A 120 -1.44 1.60 13.07
C ILE A 120 -0.05 1.99 13.53
N ALA A 121 0.91 1.88 12.64
CA ALA A 121 2.27 2.37 12.77
C ALA A 121 2.34 3.84 12.34
N ILE A 122 3.16 4.62 13.01
CA ILE A 122 3.36 6.05 12.70
C ILE A 122 4.84 6.40 12.82
N CYS A 123 5.38 7.08 11.82
CA CYS A 123 6.73 7.64 11.87
C CYS A 123 6.72 9.16 12.04
N GLY A 124 7.88 9.73 12.38
CA GLY A 124 8.09 11.16 12.43
C GLY A 124 8.20 11.82 11.05
N ASN A 125 8.22 13.14 11.05
CA ASN A 125 8.75 13.89 9.92
C ASN A 125 10.29 13.96 10.01
N ASN A 126 10.95 14.21 8.90
CA ASN A 126 12.40 14.39 8.83
C ASN A 126 12.73 15.56 7.89
N PRO A 127 12.77 16.80 8.42
CA PRO A 127 13.03 17.99 7.60
C PRO A 127 14.39 17.96 6.90
N GLU A 128 15.40 17.32 7.47
CA GLU A 128 16.74 17.20 6.90
C GLU A 128 16.73 16.38 5.60
N LYS A 129 15.85 15.37 5.53
CA LYS A 129 15.59 14.58 4.32
C LYS A 129 14.46 15.17 3.45
N GLY A 130 13.96 16.37 3.76
CA GLY A 130 12.85 16.99 3.05
C GLY A 130 11.46 16.37 3.36
N ILE A 131 11.36 15.47 4.34
CA ILE A 131 10.12 14.81 4.74
C ILE A 131 9.35 15.74 5.69
N LYS A 132 8.35 16.43 5.14
CA LYS A 132 7.59 17.47 5.86
C LYS A 132 6.49 16.95 6.77
N TYR A 133 5.99 15.73 6.51
CA TYR A 133 4.82 15.18 7.17
C TYR A 133 5.11 13.83 7.78
N ARG A 134 4.41 13.51 8.85
CA ARG A 134 4.34 12.16 9.42
C ARG A 134 3.67 11.24 8.41
N HIS A 135 4.08 9.97 8.41
CA HIS A 135 3.43 8.92 7.64
C HIS A 135 2.85 7.86 8.56
N THR A 136 1.78 7.22 8.12
CA THR A 136 1.08 6.15 8.85
C THR A 136 0.78 4.98 7.92
N TRP A 137 0.99 3.78 8.44
CA TRP A 137 0.68 2.52 7.78
C TRP A 137 0.21 1.48 8.81
N ASN A 138 0.19 0.21 8.50
CA ASN A 138 -0.27 -0.83 9.41
C ASN A 138 0.84 -1.83 9.74
N ILE A 139 0.75 -2.43 10.93
CA ILE A 139 1.41 -3.68 11.26
C ILE A 139 0.31 -4.70 11.50
N VAL A 140 0.42 -5.85 10.82
CA VAL A 140 -0.54 -6.95 10.84
C VAL A 140 0.09 -8.20 11.43
N LYS A 141 -0.72 -9.11 11.96
CA LYS A 141 -0.27 -10.42 12.43
C LYS A 141 -0.85 -11.51 11.56
N ILE A 142 0.00 -12.21 10.83
CA ILE A 142 -0.36 -13.30 9.91
C ILE A 142 0.39 -14.57 10.30
N GLY A 143 -0.33 -15.67 10.52
CA GLY A 143 0.30 -16.93 10.93
C GLY A 143 1.09 -16.86 12.24
N GLY A 144 0.73 -15.93 13.11
CA GLY A 144 1.44 -15.72 14.39
C GLY A 144 2.60 -14.72 14.34
N THR A 145 3.01 -14.25 13.17
CA THR A 145 4.15 -13.35 12.91
C THR A 145 3.68 -11.96 12.49
N TYR A 146 4.47 -10.92 12.80
CA TYR A 146 4.14 -9.53 12.49
C TYR A 146 4.81 -9.05 11.21
N TYR A 147 4.08 -8.26 10.41
CA TYR A 147 4.52 -7.70 9.14
C TYR A 147 4.05 -6.27 8.98
N HIS A 148 4.82 -5.47 8.25
CA HIS A 148 4.40 -4.15 7.79
C HIS A 148 3.54 -4.25 6.54
N LEU A 149 2.44 -3.49 6.51
CA LEU A 149 1.53 -3.34 5.38
C LEU A 149 1.31 -1.86 5.10
N ASP A 150 1.83 -1.33 3.99
CA ASP A 150 1.55 0.03 3.56
C ASP A 150 0.71 0.08 2.28
N ALA A 151 -0.59 -0.03 2.46
CA ALA A 151 -1.54 0.08 1.36
C ALA A 151 -1.58 1.48 0.72
N THR A 152 -1.06 2.52 1.39
CA THR A 152 -0.97 3.88 0.81
C THR A 152 0.12 3.95 -0.25
N PHE A 153 1.30 3.43 0.03
CA PHE A 153 2.40 3.40 -0.94
C PHE A 153 2.04 2.51 -2.12
N ASP A 154 1.52 1.31 -1.90
CA ASP A 154 1.09 0.43 -2.97
C ASP A 154 -0.01 1.05 -3.84
N ASN A 155 -0.99 1.71 -3.23
CA ASN A 155 -2.05 2.44 -3.93
C ASN A 155 -1.48 3.54 -4.85
N THR A 156 -0.49 4.31 -4.39
CA THR A 156 0.10 5.40 -5.18
C THR A 156 0.97 4.89 -6.31
N LEU A 157 1.69 3.79 -6.12
CA LEU A 157 2.53 3.17 -7.15
C LEU A 157 1.71 2.63 -8.34
N GLY A 158 0.46 2.19 -8.11
CA GLY A 158 -0.41 1.61 -9.14
C GLY A 158 -1.16 2.64 -9.99
N LYS A 159 -1.41 3.85 -9.48
CA LYS A 159 -2.41 4.78 -10.04
C LYS A 159 -1.91 5.77 -11.10
N ASP A 160 -0.63 5.98 -11.24
CA ASP A 160 -0.08 6.98 -12.18
C ASP A 160 0.10 6.43 -13.61
N ARG A 161 -0.62 5.36 -13.99
CA ARG A 161 -0.40 4.63 -15.25
C ARG A 161 -1.71 4.34 -15.96
N GLU A 162 -1.64 4.23 -17.28
CA GLU A 162 -2.76 3.82 -18.13
C GLU A 162 -3.34 2.44 -17.80
N THR A 163 -2.51 1.57 -17.20
CA THR A 163 -2.92 0.26 -16.70
C THR A 163 -2.96 0.30 -15.17
N SER A 164 -4.14 0.25 -14.61
CA SER A 164 -4.32 0.19 -13.15
C SER A 164 -4.10 -1.24 -12.67
N GLU A 165 -2.85 -1.60 -12.40
CA GLU A 165 -2.54 -2.83 -11.69
C GLU A 165 -2.31 -2.56 -10.20
N ILE A 166 -2.72 -3.51 -9.36
CA ILE A 166 -2.43 -3.48 -7.93
C ILE A 166 -0.95 -3.79 -7.70
N ARG A 167 -0.27 -2.94 -6.91
CA ARG A 167 1.10 -3.16 -6.46
C ARG A 167 1.07 -3.78 -5.07
N TYR A 168 2.12 -4.55 -4.77
CA TYR A 168 2.30 -5.24 -3.48
C TYR A 168 3.74 -5.10 -2.98
N ASP A 169 4.36 -3.97 -3.29
CA ASP A 169 5.75 -3.68 -2.95
C ASP A 169 5.95 -3.48 -1.44
N TYR A 170 4.86 -3.08 -0.77
CA TYR A 170 4.80 -2.81 0.67
C TYR A 170 3.82 -3.73 1.40
N PHE A 171 3.63 -4.94 0.90
CA PHE A 171 2.75 -5.94 1.44
C PHE A 171 3.54 -7.02 2.19
N ASN A 172 3.42 -7.08 3.51
CA ASN A 172 4.12 -8.01 4.41
C ASN A 172 5.63 -7.90 4.37
N LEU A 173 6.13 -6.67 4.60
CA LEU A 173 7.56 -6.40 4.75
C LEU A 173 8.04 -6.64 6.18
N ASP A 174 9.32 -7.01 6.33
CA ASP A 174 10.03 -6.97 7.60
C ASP A 174 10.57 -5.56 7.92
N ASP A 175 11.08 -5.37 9.16
CA ASP A 175 11.66 -4.10 9.59
C ASP A 175 12.83 -3.66 8.68
N SER A 176 13.66 -4.61 8.22
CA SER A 176 14.82 -4.29 7.39
C SER A 176 14.44 -3.79 6.00
N GLN A 177 13.27 -4.18 5.52
CA GLN A 177 12.73 -3.75 4.22
C GLN A 177 12.00 -2.42 4.33
N ILE A 178 11.06 -2.29 5.29
CA ILE A 178 10.23 -1.07 5.39
C ILE A 178 11.08 0.16 5.69
N PHE A 179 12.08 0.05 6.57
CA PHE A 179 12.93 1.19 6.95
C PHE A 179 14.01 1.57 5.92
N ARG A 180 13.99 0.99 4.71
CA ARG A 180 14.81 1.48 3.59
C ARG A 180 14.34 2.83 3.08
N ASP A 181 13.07 3.12 3.18
CA ASP A 181 12.43 4.35 2.69
C ASP A 181 11.38 4.95 3.62
N HIS A 182 11.09 4.29 4.73
CA HIS A 182 10.27 4.83 5.82
C HIS A 182 11.13 5.31 6.98
N GLU A 183 10.71 6.40 7.62
CA GLU A 183 11.37 6.90 8.82
C GLU A 183 11.05 6.00 10.03
N PRO A 184 11.92 5.98 11.07
CA PRO A 184 11.70 5.19 12.28
C PRO A 184 10.37 5.51 12.97
N LEU A 185 9.79 4.49 13.60
CA LEU A 185 8.55 4.63 14.37
C LEU A 185 8.74 5.57 15.56
N ILE A 186 7.74 6.41 15.81
CA ILE A 186 7.69 7.31 16.97
C ILE A 186 6.90 6.74 18.15
N ALA A 187 6.28 5.56 17.97
CA ALA A 187 5.57 4.84 19.01
C ALA A 187 6.04 3.37 19.03
N PRO A 188 6.05 2.71 20.20
CA PRO A 188 6.36 1.29 20.28
C PRO A 188 5.43 0.45 19.42
N ALA A 189 5.99 -0.53 18.70
CA ALA A 189 5.27 -1.47 17.88
C ALA A 189 5.94 -2.86 17.95
N PRO A 190 5.22 -3.95 17.59
CA PRO A 190 5.83 -5.27 17.48
C PRO A 190 6.97 -5.29 16.46
N HIS A 191 8.00 -6.07 16.75
CA HIS A 191 9.09 -6.33 15.81
C HIS A 191 8.63 -7.22 14.66
N CYS A 192 8.90 -6.81 13.43
CA CYS A 192 8.60 -7.52 12.19
C CYS A 192 9.91 -8.16 11.67
N GLY A 193 10.25 -9.34 12.17
CA GLY A 193 11.55 -9.99 11.87
C GLY A 193 11.52 -11.02 10.74
N ASP A 194 10.39 -11.20 10.08
CA ASP A 194 10.18 -12.26 9.09
C ASP A 194 9.61 -11.67 7.79
N HIS A 195 9.89 -12.34 6.68
CA HIS A 195 9.42 -11.96 5.34
C HIS A 195 8.85 -13.15 4.55
N GLU A 196 8.46 -14.25 5.23
CA GLU A 196 7.93 -15.44 4.56
C GLU A 196 6.61 -15.15 3.82
N HIS A 197 5.73 -14.33 4.41
CA HIS A 197 4.47 -13.92 3.81
C HIS A 197 4.56 -12.67 2.92
N PHE A 198 5.78 -12.22 2.59
CA PHE A 198 5.97 -11.18 1.58
C PHE A 198 5.35 -11.60 0.25
N TYR A 199 4.53 -10.72 -0.34
CA TYR A 199 3.70 -11.06 -1.51
C TYR A 199 4.47 -11.73 -2.65
N TYR A 200 5.61 -11.19 -3.04
CA TYR A 200 6.39 -11.74 -4.16
C TYR A 200 7.05 -13.08 -3.86
N LYS A 201 7.29 -13.42 -2.59
CA LYS A 201 7.70 -14.77 -2.18
C LYS A 201 6.54 -15.75 -2.29
N GLU A 202 5.39 -15.43 -1.71
CA GLU A 202 4.17 -16.25 -1.77
C GLU A 202 3.76 -16.55 -3.23
N LYS A 203 3.88 -15.56 -4.11
CA LYS A 203 3.54 -15.72 -5.54
C LYS A 203 4.67 -16.29 -6.40
N LYS A 204 5.81 -16.68 -5.81
CA LYS A 204 7.00 -17.18 -6.53
C LYS A 204 7.49 -16.20 -7.61
N LEU A 205 7.43 -14.91 -7.28
CA LEU A 205 7.87 -13.78 -8.10
C LEU A 205 9.06 -13.05 -7.46
N SER A 206 9.77 -13.70 -6.53
CA SER A 206 10.98 -13.20 -5.89
C SER A 206 12.16 -14.04 -6.37
N PHE A 207 13.06 -13.42 -7.15
CA PHE A 207 14.12 -14.13 -7.87
C PHE A 207 15.50 -13.89 -7.26
N THR A 208 16.31 -14.95 -7.24
CA THR A 208 17.73 -14.91 -6.87
C THR A 208 18.66 -15.11 -8.06
N LYS A 209 18.14 -15.65 -9.16
CA LYS A 209 18.90 -16.00 -10.37
C LYS A 209 18.42 -15.18 -11.56
N LYS A 210 19.37 -14.66 -12.32
CA LYS A 210 19.11 -13.88 -13.52
C LYS A 210 18.39 -14.67 -14.60
N GLU A 211 18.66 -15.97 -14.68
CA GLU A 211 18.02 -16.91 -15.61
C GLU A 211 16.50 -17.00 -15.36
N ASP A 212 16.06 -16.93 -14.10
CA ASP A 212 14.62 -16.96 -13.77
C ASP A 212 13.95 -15.66 -14.20
N VAL A 213 14.62 -14.52 -14.06
CA VAL A 213 14.14 -13.23 -14.57
C VAL A 213 13.96 -13.31 -16.08
N TYR A 214 14.97 -13.81 -16.82
CA TYR A 214 14.88 -13.96 -18.27
C TYR A 214 13.72 -14.87 -18.70
N LYS A 215 13.60 -16.07 -18.09
CA LYS A 215 12.51 -17.01 -18.38
C LYS A 215 11.12 -16.40 -18.15
N ARG A 216 10.95 -15.69 -17.04
CA ARG A 216 9.67 -15.02 -16.73
C ARG A 216 9.39 -13.86 -17.66
N SER A 217 10.41 -13.08 -18.00
CA SER A 217 10.33 -11.99 -18.98
C SER A 217 9.90 -12.51 -20.36
N LEU A 218 10.48 -13.61 -20.80
CA LEU A 218 10.12 -14.24 -22.07
C LEU A 218 8.65 -14.73 -22.09
N GLN A 219 8.19 -15.33 -20.98
CA GLN A 219 6.77 -15.73 -20.83
C GLN A 219 5.83 -14.53 -20.83
N ALA A 220 6.21 -13.43 -20.17
CA ALA A 220 5.43 -12.21 -20.12
C ALA A 220 5.34 -11.54 -21.50
N ALA A 221 6.47 -11.40 -22.19
CA ALA A 221 6.54 -10.86 -23.55
C ALA A 221 5.66 -11.66 -24.53
N LYS A 222 5.77 -13.01 -24.51
CA LYS A 222 4.94 -13.89 -25.35
C LYS A 222 3.44 -13.72 -25.11
N LYS A 223 3.01 -13.45 -23.86
CA LYS A 223 1.59 -13.36 -23.47
C LYS A 223 1.05 -11.93 -23.46
N GLY A 224 1.88 -10.92 -23.73
CA GLY A 224 1.50 -9.51 -23.59
C GLY A 224 1.08 -9.14 -22.17
N ARG A 225 1.67 -9.78 -21.13
CA ARG A 225 1.32 -9.56 -19.72
C ARG A 225 2.38 -8.71 -19.04
N ILE A 226 1.94 -7.91 -18.07
CA ILE A 226 2.84 -7.20 -17.18
C ILE A 226 3.49 -8.22 -16.25
N LEU A 227 4.81 -8.10 -16.06
CA LEU A 227 5.60 -8.85 -15.08
C LEU A 227 6.04 -7.89 -13.99
N ILE A 228 5.67 -8.18 -12.74
CA ILE A 228 6.19 -7.48 -11.56
C ILE A 228 6.90 -8.52 -10.70
N PHE A 229 8.14 -8.24 -10.32
CA PHE A 229 8.94 -9.18 -9.53
C PHE A 229 9.88 -8.44 -8.57
N HIS A 230 10.22 -9.11 -7.48
CA HIS A 230 11.22 -8.69 -6.51
C HIS A 230 12.55 -9.36 -6.82
N TRP A 231 13.64 -8.59 -6.76
CA TRP A 231 15.00 -9.10 -6.87
C TRP A 231 15.61 -9.30 -5.48
N ARG A 232 16.10 -10.50 -5.18
CA ARG A 232 16.82 -10.85 -3.94
C ARG A 232 18.11 -11.63 -4.16
N GLY A 233 18.68 -11.58 -5.36
CA GLY A 233 19.96 -12.20 -5.71
C GLY A 233 21.17 -11.37 -5.27
N GLY A 234 21.03 -10.60 -4.19
CA GLY A 234 21.98 -9.63 -3.68
C GLY A 234 21.43 -8.21 -3.72
N TYR A 235 22.24 -7.22 -3.36
CA TYR A 235 21.84 -5.81 -3.48
C TYR A 235 21.56 -5.44 -4.93
N LEU A 236 20.49 -4.68 -5.16
CA LEU A 236 20.18 -4.14 -6.47
C LEU A 236 21.10 -2.94 -6.75
N THR A 237 22.34 -3.21 -7.20
CA THR A 237 23.27 -2.17 -7.65
C THR A 237 22.96 -1.73 -9.08
N LYS A 238 23.56 -0.64 -9.54
CA LYS A 238 23.41 -0.17 -10.93
C LYS A 238 23.87 -1.23 -11.95
N GLU A 239 24.93 -1.95 -11.63
CA GLU A 239 25.51 -3.02 -12.46
C GLU A 239 24.53 -4.20 -12.57
N VAL A 240 24.02 -4.67 -11.42
CA VAL A 240 23.01 -5.75 -11.38
C VAL A 240 21.76 -5.34 -12.15
N LEU A 241 21.29 -4.11 -11.95
CA LEU A 241 20.16 -3.61 -12.70
C LEU A 241 20.40 -3.59 -14.19
N LYS A 242 21.58 -3.10 -14.65
CA LYS A 242 21.94 -3.10 -16.07
C LYS A 242 21.85 -4.49 -16.68
N GLU A 243 22.40 -5.51 -16.00
CA GLU A 243 22.33 -6.89 -16.47
C GLU A 243 20.88 -7.42 -16.52
N LEU A 244 20.05 -7.11 -15.51
CA LEU A 244 18.64 -7.48 -15.51
C LEU A 244 17.87 -6.81 -16.67
N LEU A 245 18.15 -5.51 -16.94
CA LEU A 245 17.55 -4.78 -18.05
C LEU A 245 17.94 -5.34 -19.41
N GLU A 246 19.20 -5.77 -19.58
CA GLU A 246 19.67 -6.44 -20.80
C GLU A 246 18.91 -7.76 -21.05
N LEU A 247 18.68 -8.56 -20.00
CA LEU A 247 17.91 -9.80 -20.10
C LEU A 247 16.43 -9.53 -20.41
N ILE A 248 15.83 -8.52 -19.78
CA ILE A 248 14.46 -8.10 -20.02
C ILE A 248 14.30 -7.62 -21.47
N ARG A 249 15.24 -6.79 -21.96
CA ARG A 249 15.25 -6.33 -23.34
C ARG A 249 15.39 -7.51 -24.32
N LYS A 250 16.36 -8.40 -24.09
CA LYS A 250 16.56 -9.59 -24.90
C LYS A 250 15.29 -10.43 -25.01
N ALA A 251 14.56 -10.62 -23.89
CA ALA A 251 13.30 -11.35 -23.86
C ALA A 251 12.21 -10.67 -24.70
N GLY A 252 12.20 -9.33 -24.72
CA GLY A 252 11.32 -8.55 -25.60
C GLY A 252 11.68 -8.72 -27.07
N ASP A 253 12.96 -8.52 -27.43
CA ASP A 253 13.47 -8.63 -28.80
C ASP A 253 13.15 -9.99 -29.43
N GLU A 254 13.23 -11.08 -28.64
CA GLU A 254 12.87 -12.43 -29.12
C GLU A 254 11.36 -12.60 -29.41
N LYS A 255 10.54 -11.66 -29.04
CA LYS A 255 9.06 -11.68 -29.22
C LYS A 255 8.56 -10.45 -29.97
N ASP A 256 9.44 -9.69 -30.60
CA ASP A 256 9.13 -8.45 -31.33
C ASP A 256 8.37 -7.44 -30.45
N LYS A 257 8.77 -7.33 -29.16
CA LYS A 257 8.18 -6.45 -28.17
C LYS A 257 9.19 -5.47 -27.58
N THR A 258 8.75 -4.25 -27.34
CA THR A 258 9.50 -3.28 -26.55
C THR A 258 9.15 -3.40 -25.09
N ALA A 259 10.18 -3.41 -24.22
CA ALA A 259 10.01 -3.47 -22.78
C ALA A 259 10.00 -2.07 -22.17
N MET A 260 8.94 -1.69 -21.49
CA MET A 260 8.86 -0.52 -20.62
C MET A 260 9.07 -0.95 -19.17
N VAL A 261 10.09 -0.39 -18.52
CA VAL A 261 10.49 -0.81 -17.17
C VAL A 261 10.34 0.34 -16.19
N SER A 262 9.82 0.04 -15.01
CA SER A 262 9.84 0.94 -13.86
C SER A 262 10.25 0.19 -12.60
N ILE A 263 10.88 0.90 -11.68
CA ILE A 263 11.60 0.30 -10.56
C ILE A 263 11.19 1.01 -9.27
N ASN A 264 10.78 0.22 -8.29
CA ASN A 264 10.79 0.64 -6.90
C ASN A 264 12.15 0.25 -6.34
N TRP A 265 13.07 1.21 -6.32
CA TRP A 265 14.46 0.98 -5.96
C TRP A 265 14.64 0.51 -4.50
N PRO A 266 14.05 1.17 -3.48
CA PRO A 266 14.20 0.75 -2.10
C PRO A 266 13.77 -0.69 -1.86
N GLN A 267 12.67 -1.10 -2.48
CA GLN A 267 12.11 -2.45 -2.32
C GLN A 267 12.64 -3.45 -3.34
N ALA A 268 13.54 -3.04 -4.24
CA ALA A 268 14.09 -3.87 -5.31
C ALA A 268 13.00 -4.58 -6.14
N VAL A 269 11.88 -3.90 -6.38
CA VAL A 269 10.76 -4.41 -7.20
C VAL A 269 10.81 -3.79 -8.58
N ILE A 270 10.79 -4.64 -9.59
CA ILE A 270 10.87 -4.26 -11.01
C ILE A 270 9.57 -4.63 -11.69
N ARG A 271 8.97 -3.65 -12.39
CA ARG A 271 7.80 -3.81 -13.23
C ARG A 271 8.20 -3.70 -14.70
N VAL A 272 7.79 -4.67 -15.48
CA VAL A 272 8.05 -4.74 -16.93
C VAL A 272 6.72 -4.86 -17.66
N GLN A 273 6.49 -3.98 -18.62
CA GLN A 273 5.37 -4.04 -19.55
C GLN A 273 5.92 -4.19 -20.96
N TYR A 274 5.44 -5.19 -21.68
CA TYR A 274 5.79 -5.43 -23.07
C TYR A 274 4.70 -4.89 -23.99
N THR A 275 5.11 -4.05 -24.95
CA THR A 275 4.23 -3.47 -25.97
C THR A 275 4.74 -3.89 -27.36
N ASP A 276 3.86 -3.89 -28.35
CA ASP A 276 4.26 -4.08 -29.73
C ASP A 276 5.25 -3.00 -30.15
N CYS A 277 6.27 -3.37 -30.91
CA CYS A 277 7.13 -2.37 -31.55
C CYS A 277 6.24 -1.51 -32.44
N LEU A 278 6.08 -0.24 -32.11
CA LEU A 278 5.50 0.73 -33.03
C LEU A 278 6.45 0.83 -34.23
N LEU A 279 6.13 0.15 -35.33
CA LEU A 279 6.74 0.44 -36.61
C LEU A 279 6.39 1.91 -36.89
N TYR A 280 7.34 2.81 -36.73
CA TYR A 280 7.24 4.15 -37.29
C TYR A 280 7.19 3.98 -38.79
N THR A 281 5.99 3.84 -39.35
CA THR A 281 5.79 4.08 -40.76
C THR A 281 5.97 5.59 -40.95
N SER A 282 7.19 5.98 -41.34
CA SER A 282 7.42 7.32 -41.84
C SER A 282 6.36 7.59 -42.91
N PRO A 283 5.65 8.72 -42.86
CA PRO A 283 4.73 9.06 -43.94
C PRO A 283 5.48 9.01 -45.26
N SER A 284 4.94 8.30 -46.21
CA SER A 284 5.48 8.21 -47.55
C SER A 284 5.63 9.64 -48.12
N PRO A 285 6.73 9.99 -48.82
CA PRO A 285 6.90 11.33 -49.42
C PRO A 285 5.87 11.69 -50.48
N ARG A 286 4.85 10.86 -50.67
CA ARG A 286 3.80 11.07 -51.71
C ARG A 286 2.54 11.81 -51.24
N ASP A 287 2.46 12.12 -49.93
CA ASP A 287 1.29 12.82 -49.36
C ASP A 287 1.49 14.33 -49.17
N CYS A 288 2.53 14.91 -49.80
CA CYS A 288 2.76 16.34 -49.90
C CYS A 288 2.71 16.75 -51.37
N SER A 289 1.53 16.82 -51.93
CA SER A 289 1.27 17.55 -53.20
C SER A 289 -0.11 18.15 -53.16
#